data_7690ba15550d981d594ce95202bb986c
#
_entry.id   7690ba15550d981d594ce95202bb986c
#
_cell.length_a   1.000
_cell.length_b   1.000
_cell.length_c   1.000
_cell.angle_alpha   90.00
_cell.angle_beta   90.00
_cell.angle_gamma   90.00
#
_symmetry.space_group_name_H-M   'P 1'
#
loop_
_entity.id
_entity.type
_entity.pdbx_description
1 polymer ?
#
loop_
_entity_poly.entity_id
_entity_poly.type
_entity_poly.pdbx_seq_one_letter_code
_entity_poly.pdbx_strand_id
1 'polypeptide(L)'
;MRKKRFGVLIWAVGCVAVTLSAQRELTLNEAIAIARTKSVDAAVALNELKTAYWENRTYKADLLPEMNFTGTLPNYNKSYTSYQQEDGSYTFVRNNNLGLSGNLSIDQNLWFTGGKLSLNTSLEYIRQLGSGGQDHFMSIPIALTWTQPIFGTNDLKWKRRIEPVRYREAKAAFLTATEEVTMKTITYFFELLLAKENVGIARQNVENADRLYEVAQAKRRMGQISENELLQLKLAALKARATLTDNESNLNAKMFQLRAFLGLDEQERIEPVVPESVPELRLQYGDVLDKALANNSFALNIRRRQLEADYSVATAKGNLRSIDLYASIGLTGEDRIFSDAYDRLKNNQIVEVGVKIPILDWGKRRGKVKIAQSNREVAASKIKQEQMNFNQDIFLLVEQFNNQAAQLRIANEADTIARQRYRTSIETFMIGKINTLDLNDAQVSKDEARQKHISELYYYWYYFYQIRSLTLWDFKNNRELETDFDAVIKG
;
A
#
# COMPACT_ATOMS: atom_id res chain seq x y z
N MET A 1 77.94 -7.98 -19.77
CA MET A 1 77.12 -9.18 -19.52
C MET A 1 75.75 -8.92 -19.98
N ARG A 2 75.31 -9.59 -21.04
CA ARG A 2 74.00 -9.43 -21.75
C ARG A 2 72.89 -10.20 -21.01
N LYS A 3 71.85 -9.55 -20.56
CA LYS A 3 70.62 -10.22 -20.14
C LYS A 3 69.58 -10.31 -21.33
N LYS A 4 69.34 -11.53 -21.74
CA LYS A 4 68.32 -11.89 -22.75
C LYS A 4 66.93 -11.68 -22.17
N ARG A 5 66.03 -10.94 -22.90
CA ARG A 5 64.61 -10.84 -22.63
C ARG A 5 63.93 -11.98 -23.39
N PHE A 6 63.27 -12.90 -22.68
CA PHE A 6 62.33 -13.85 -23.20
C PHE A 6 60.95 -13.19 -23.22
N GLY A 7 60.41 -12.95 -24.40
CA GLY A 7 59.02 -12.55 -24.60
C GLY A 7 58.11 -13.78 -24.59
N VAL A 8 57.17 -13.83 -23.64
CA VAL A 8 56.10 -14.81 -23.64
C VAL A 8 54.87 -14.20 -24.32
N LEU A 9 54.51 -14.74 -25.48
CA LEU A 9 53.32 -14.40 -26.23
C LEU A 9 52.16 -15.18 -25.59
N ILE A 10 51.29 -14.50 -24.82
CA ILE A 10 50.05 -15.08 -24.31
C ILE A 10 48.98 -14.91 -25.39
N TRP A 11 48.58 -16.01 -25.98
CA TRP A 11 47.38 -16.12 -26.83
C TRP A 11 46.13 -16.07 -25.91
N ALA A 12 45.46 -14.92 -25.87
CA ALA A 12 44.12 -14.82 -25.24
C ALA A 12 43.11 -15.46 -26.19
N VAL A 13 42.76 -16.71 -25.93
CA VAL A 13 41.58 -17.34 -26.51
C VAL A 13 40.34 -16.69 -25.86
N GLY A 14 39.73 -15.77 -26.58
CA GLY A 14 38.44 -15.18 -26.19
C GLY A 14 37.36 -16.25 -26.26
N CYS A 15 36.99 -16.87 -25.14
CA CYS A 15 35.74 -17.58 -25.01
C CYS A 15 34.59 -16.57 -25.12
N VAL A 16 34.03 -16.46 -26.32
CA VAL A 16 32.70 -15.87 -26.50
C VAL A 16 31.73 -16.84 -25.82
N ALA A 17 31.37 -16.59 -24.59
CA ALA A 17 30.25 -17.23 -23.94
C ALA A 17 28.99 -16.76 -24.66
N VAL A 18 28.55 -17.55 -25.63
CA VAL A 18 27.18 -17.45 -26.18
C VAL A 18 26.29 -17.81 -24.99
N THR A 19 25.79 -16.80 -24.30
CA THR A 19 24.69 -16.98 -23.35
C THR A 19 23.48 -17.44 -24.16
N LEU A 20 23.29 -18.76 -24.27
CA LEU A 20 21.99 -19.30 -24.61
C LEU A 20 21.04 -18.75 -23.57
N SER A 21 20.21 -17.80 -23.97
CA SER A 21 19.07 -17.35 -23.15
C SER A 21 18.16 -18.58 -22.97
N ALA A 22 18.38 -19.30 -21.88
CA ALA A 22 17.55 -20.46 -21.54
C ALA A 22 16.11 -19.96 -21.35
N GLN A 23 15.21 -20.51 -22.12
CA GLN A 23 13.78 -20.24 -21.99
C GLN A 23 13.35 -20.78 -20.62
N ARG A 24 12.93 -19.88 -19.73
CA ARG A 24 12.54 -20.23 -18.36
C ARG A 24 11.06 -20.57 -18.35
N GLU A 25 10.75 -21.80 -18.04
CA GLU A 25 9.38 -22.18 -17.70
C GLU A 25 8.97 -21.43 -16.44
N LEU A 26 7.81 -20.80 -16.47
CA LEU A 26 7.27 -20.05 -15.33
C LEU A 26 5.90 -20.62 -14.98
N THR A 27 5.81 -21.21 -13.80
CA THR A 27 4.52 -21.64 -13.23
C THR A 27 3.80 -20.45 -12.57
N LEU A 28 2.48 -20.55 -12.43
CA LEU A 28 1.68 -19.53 -11.76
C LEU A 28 2.15 -19.27 -10.32
N ASN A 29 2.49 -20.33 -9.58
CA ASN A 29 2.96 -20.20 -8.19
C ASN A 29 4.31 -19.49 -8.09
N GLU A 30 5.23 -19.76 -9.02
CA GLU A 30 6.52 -19.06 -9.08
C GLU A 30 6.34 -17.59 -9.45
N ALA A 31 5.46 -17.28 -10.42
CA ALA A 31 5.14 -15.89 -10.77
C ALA A 31 4.60 -15.12 -9.57
N ILE A 32 3.69 -15.72 -8.80
CA ILE A 32 3.15 -15.14 -7.56
C ILE A 32 4.24 -14.93 -6.52
N ALA A 33 5.13 -15.89 -6.32
CA ALA A 33 6.23 -15.78 -5.34
C ALA A 33 7.19 -14.65 -5.70
N ILE A 34 7.54 -14.52 -6.99
CA ILE A 34 8.41 -13.44 -7.48
C ILE A 34 7.71 -12.09 -7.31
N ALA A 35 6.44 -11.97 -7.70
CA ALA A 35 5.69 -10.72 -7.61
C ALA A 35 5.57 -10.20 -6.18
N ARG A 36 5.30 -11.09 -5.22
CA ARG A 36 5.21 -10.75 -3.80
C ARG A 36 6.53 -10.26 -3.19
N THR A 37 7.67 -10.57 -3.82
CA THR A 37 8.99 -10.19 -3.32
C THR A 37 9.63 -9.06 -4.09
N LYS A 38 9.39 -8.97 -5.41
CA LYS A 38 10.12 -8.07 -6.31
C LYS A 38 9.26 -6.97 -6.94
N SER A 39 7.93 -7.12 -6.99
CA SER A 39 7.10 -6.11 -7.65
C SER A 39 7.11 -4.77 -6.89
N VAL A 40 6.94 -3.70 -7.64
CA VAL A 40 6.81 -2.34 -7.07
C VAL A 40 5.59 -2.26 -6.14
N ASP A 41 4.48 -2.89 -6.50
CA ASP A 41 3.26 -2.90 -5.69
C ASP A 41 3.50 -3.59 -4.33
N ALA A 42 4.27 -4.69 -4.29
CA ALA A 42 4.66 -5.33 -3.03
C ALA A 42 5.56 -4.42 -2.18
N ALA A 43 6.50 -3.70 -2.80
CA ALA A 43 7.33 -2.73 -2.11
C ALA A 43 6.51 -1.55 -1.53
N VAL A 44 5.48 -1.08 -2.26
CA VAL A 44 4.56 -0.05 -1.77
C VAL A 44 3.80 -0.56 -0.54
N ALA A 45 3.18 -1.74 -0.63
CA ALA A 45 2.45 -2.35 0.48
C ALA A 45 3.33 -2.52 1.74
N LEU A 46 4.59 -2.95 1.55
CA LEU A 46 5.56 -3.07 2.64
C LEU A 46 5.89 -1.71 3.28
N ASN A 47 6.10 -0.67 2.48
CA ASN A 47 6.42 0.66 2.99
C ASN A 47 5.23 1.30 3.72
N GLU A 48 4.00 1.06 3.29
CA GLU A 48 2.78 1.48 4.00
C GLU A 48 2.68 0.78 5.37
N LEU A 49 2.97 -0.53 5.44
CA LEU A 49 3.04 -1.25 6.70
C LEU A 49 4.14 -0.70 7.62
N LYS A 50 5.35 -0.41 7.07
CA LYS A 50 6.45 0.21 7.82
C LYS A 50 6.05 1.59 8.36
N THR A 51 5.35 2.39 7.58
CA THR A 51 4.80 3.69 8.02
C THR A 51 3.87 3.50 9.21
N ALA A 52 2.87 2.63 9.10
CA ALA A 52 1.93 2.35 10.18
C ALA A 52 2.60 1.78 11.45
N TYR A 53 3.66 0.96 11.28
CA TYR A 53 4.47 0.49 12.40
C TYR A 53 5.16 1.63 13.14
N TRP A 54 5.79 2.55 12.41
CA TRP A 54 6.47 3.69 13.02
C TRP A 54 5.49 4.68 13.64
N GLU A 55 4.32 4.91 13.04
CA GLU A 55 3.24 5.70 13.64
C GLU A 55 2.79 5.09 14.97
N ASN A 56 2.56 3.78 15.02
CA ASN A 56 2.21 3.09 16.26
C ASN A 56 3.33 3.13 17.30
N ARG A 57 4.59 3.03 16.87
CA ARG A 57 5.75 3.14 17.77
C ARG A 57 5.91 4.54 18.31
N THR A 58 5.75 5.58 17.48
CA THR A 58 5.77 6.99 17.88
C THR A 58 4.65 7.26 18.88
N TYR A 59 3.42 6.80 18.58
CA TYR A 59 2.31 6.91 19.55
C TYR A 59 2.65 6.27 20.91
N LYS A 60 3.28 5.09 20.94
CA LYS A 60 3.71 4.46 22.18
C LYS A 60 4.79 5.26 22.90
N ALA A 61 5.69 5.90 22.16
CA ALA A 61 6.71 6.79 22.71
C ALA A 61 6.10 8.07 23.32
N ASP A 62 5.03 8.64 22.71
CA ASP A 62 4.30 9.80 23.25
C ASP A 62 3.73 9.57 24.67
N LEU A 63 3.61 8.30 25.08
CA LEU A 63 3.14 7.92 26.42
C LEU A 63 4.27 7.79 27.45
N LEU A 64 5.53 7.86 27.03
CA LEU A 64 6.73 7.79 27.88
C LEU A 64 7.25 9.17 28.22
N PRO A 65 8.08 9.31 29.28
CA PRO A 65 8.76 10.57 29.56
C PRO A 65 9.67 10.98 28.42
N GLU A 66 9.59 12.24 28.01
CA GLU A 66 10.44 12.84 27.01
C GLU A 66 11.43 13.81 27.69
N MET A 67 12.72 13.71 27.34
CA MET A 67 13.73 14.62 27.83
C MET A 67 14.14 15.59 26.72
N ASN A 68 13.97 16.89 26.99
CA ASN A 68 14.25 17.95 26.02
C ASN A 68 15.28 18.91 26.59
N PHE A 69 16.28 19.25 25.79
CA PHE A 69 17.19 20.36 26.05
C PHE A 69 16.92 21.50 25.07
N THR A 70 16.66 22.68 25.62
CA THR A 70 16.48 23.91 24.82
C THR A 70 17.54 24.90 25.22
N GLY A 71 18.34 25.37 24.26
CA GLY A 71 19.38 26.37 24.48
C GLY A 71 19.18 27.59 23.58
N THR A 72 19.42 28.79 24.15
CA THR A 72 19.49 30.03 23.39
C THR A 72 20.92 30.58 23.47
N LEU A 73 21.59 30.65 22.28
CA LEU A 73 23.00 30.95 22.16
C LEU A 73 23.27 31.86 20.97
N PRO A 74 23.94 32.98 21.13
CA PRO A 74 23.72 34.02 22.10
C PRO A 74 22.48 34.86 21.77
N ASN A 75 21.83 35.46 22.77
CA ASN A 75 20.76 36.43 22.58
C ASN A 75 21.29 37.82 22.85
N TYR A 76 21.48 38.65 21.82
CA TYR A 76 21.85 40.03 21.95
C TYR A 76 20.59 40.92 21.94
N ASN A 77 20.38 41.67 23.02
CA ASN A 77 19.25 42.58 23.14
C ASN A 77 19.73 44.00 23.39
N LYS A 78 19.40 44.93 22.47
CA LYS A 78 19.61 46.36 22.64
C LYS A 78 18.27 47.04 22.41
N SER A 79 17.62 47.35 23.51
CA SER A 79 16.25 47.96 23.53
C SER A 79 16.15 49.05 24.55
N TYR A 80 15.09 49.83 24.50
CA TYR A 80 14.72 50.80 25.49
C TYR A 80 13.40 50.37 26.13
N THR A 81 13.38 50.30 27.45
CA THR A 81 12.17 50.00 28.24
C THR A 81 11.79 51.25 29.04
N SER A 82 10.54 51.65 28.95
CA SER A 82 10.02 52.75 29.73
C SER A 82 9.60 52.28 31.11
N TYR A 83 10.05 52.93 32.17
CA TYR A 83 9.59 52.75 33.52
C TYR A 83 8.90 54.05 33.99
N GLN A 84 7.70 53.90 34.56
CA GLN A 84 7.00 54.98 35.22
C GLN A 84 7.54 55.12 36.65
N GLN A 85 8.01 56.31 36.98
CA GLN A 85 8.49 56.63 38.35
C GLN A 85 7.28 56.94 39.25
N GLU A 86 7.52 57.00 40.56
CA GLU A 86 6.47 57.29 41.56
C GLU A 86 5.83 58.67 41.36
N ASP A 87 6.54 59.65 40.74
CA ASP A 87 6.04 60.95 40.38
C ASP A 87 5.20 61.01 39.08
N GLY A 88 4.97 59.82 38.47
CA GLY A 88 4.24 59.68 37.21
C GLY A 88 5.06 59.99 35.94
N SER A 89 6.33 60.40 36.04
CA SER A 89 7.23 60.61 34.91
C SER A 89 7.71 59.25 34.35
N TYR A 90 8.11 59.24 33.04
CA TYR A 90 8.68 58.04 32.42
C TYR A 90 10.18 58.20 32.23
N THR A 91 10.91 57.24 32.75
CA THR A 91 12.35 57.05 32.50
C THR A 91 12.56 55.95 31.48
N PHE A 92 13.37 56.21 30.46
CA PHE A 92 13.76 55.20 29.47
C PHE A 92 15.10 54.57 29.85
N VAL A 93 15.04 53.30 30.27
CA VAL A 93 16.22 52.52 30.58
C VAL A 93 16.67 51.78 29.33
N ARG A 94 17.93 51.96 28.99
CA ARG A 94 18.57 51.25 27.88
C ARG A 94 18.99 49.87 28.34
N ASN A 95 18.35 48.83 27.78
CA ASN A 95 18.82 47.47 27.88
C ASN A 95 19.86 47.23 26.79
N ASN A 96 21.03 46.75 27.17
CA ASN A 96 22.08 46.34 26.23
C ASN A 96 22.78 45.13 26.87
N ASN A 97 22.27 43.96 26.55
CA ASN A 97 22.71 42.70 27.17
C ASN A 97 22.95 41.60 26.20
N LEU A 98 23.81 40.68 26.58
CA LEU A 98 24.05 39.41 25.94
C LEU A 98 23.54 38.32 26.87
N GLY A 99 22.59 37.49 26.40
CA GLY A 99 22.03 36.38 27.17
C GLY A 99 22.42 35.04 26.61
N LEU A 100 22.65 34.09 27.47
CA LEU A 100 22.77 32.67 27.17
C LEU A 100 21.81 31.92 28.08
N SER A 101 21.01 31.01 27.56
CA SER A 101 20.14 30.22 28.44
C SER A 101 20.15 28.74 27.99
N GLY A 102 20.05 27.87 28.98
CA GLY A 102 19.86 26.44 28.79
C GLY A 102 18.75 25.95 29.72
N ASN A 103 17.83 25.17 29.16
CA ASN A 103 16.75 24.55 29.90
C ASN A 103 16.70 23.06 29.56
N LEU A 104 16.73 22.21 30.58
CA LEU A 104 16.52 20.76 30.45
C LEU A 104 15.19 20.44 31.10
N SER A 105 14.31 19.78 30.37
CA SER A 105 13.00 19.35 30.86
C SER A 105 12.79 17.85 30.66
N ILE A 106 12.12 17.24 31.64
CA ILE A 106 11.56 15.88 31.51
C ILE A 106 10.04 16.03 31.58
N ASP A 107 9.42 15.71 30.44
CA ASP A 107 7.99 15.92 30.23
C ASP A 107 7.25 14.58 30.20
N GLN A 108 6.25 14.40 31.04
CA GLN A 108 5.40 13.21 31.07
C GLN A 108 3.95 13.56 30.82
N ASN A 109 3.40 13.03 29.73
CA ASN A 109 1.98 13.12 29.43
C ASN A 109 1.18 12.14 30.30
N LEU A 110 0.13 12.61 30.96
CA LEU A 110 -0.75 11.81 31.80
C LEU A 110 -1.99 11.37 31.02
N TRP A 111 -1.93 10.18 30.41
CA TRP A 111 -2.98 9.68 29.52
C TRP A 111 -4.35 9.53 30.18
N PHE A 112 -4.42 9.32 31.50
CA PHE A 112 -5.67 9.12 32.23
C PHE A 112 -6.39 10.45 32.54
N THR A 113 -5.66 11.57 32.76
CA THR A 113 -6.23 12.90 33.01
C THR A 113 -6.19 13.80 31.76
N GLY A 114 -5.25 13.58 30.83
CA GLY A 114 -4.96 14.49 29.73
C GLY A 114 -4.07 15.67 30.13
N GLY A 115 -3.52 15.66 31.36
CA GLY A 115 -2.56 16.64 31.82
C GLY A 115 -1.13 16.31 31.46
N LYS A 116 -0.21 17.22 31.82
CA LYS A 116 1.24 17.11 31.64
C LYS A 116 1.97 17.41 32.92
N LEU A 117 2.91 16.58 33.28
CA LEU A 117 3.85 16.80 34.37
C LEU A 117 5.23 17.05 33.75
N SER A 118 5.89 18.16 34.18
CA SER A 118 7.20 18.55 33.67
C SER A 118 8.15 18.80 34.81
N LEU A 119 9.31 18.15 34.78
CA LEU A 119 10.42 18.43 35.67
C LEU A 119 11.45 19.25 34.90
N ASN A 120 11.72 20.47 35.35
CA ASN A 120 12.57 21.43 34.64
C ASN A 120 13.78 21.83 35.47
N THR A 121 14.92 22.01 34.81
CA THR A 121 16.08 22.70 35.33
C THR A 121 16.59 23.69 34.31
N SER A 122 16.92 24.89 34.70
CA SER A 122 17.39 25.93 33.79
C SER A 122 18.51 26.78 34.40
N LEU A 123 19.34 27.28 33.53
CA LEU A 123 20.37 28.27 33.83
C LEU A 123 20.30 29.35 32.76
N GLU A 124 20.28 30.58 33.20
CA GLU A 124 20.38 31.77 32.36
C GLU A 124 21.56 32.61 32.81
N TYR A 125 22.40 33.01 31.85
CA TYR A 125 23.47 33.93 32.00
C TYR A 125 23.17 35.20 31.21
N ILE A 126 23.24 36.35 31.90
CA ILE A 126 23.00 37.68 31.33
C ILE A 126 24.22 38.53 31.59
N ARG A 127 24.85 39.02 30.54
CA ARG A 127 25.91 40.00 30.60
C ARG A 127 25.42 41.37 30.10
N GLN A 128 25.43 42.36 30.97
CA GLN A 128 25.15 43.73 30.59
C GLN A 128 26.37 44.32 29.83
N LEU A 129 26.14 44.92 28.68
CA LEU A 129 27.16 45.53 27.84
C LEU A 129 27.14 47.05 28.02
N GLY A 130 28.28 47.65 28.40
CA GLY A 130 28.42 49.12 28.63
C GLY A 130 29.33 49.44 29.80
N SER A 131 29.45 50.75 30.14
CA SER A 131 30.28 51.20 31.29
C SER A 131 29.67 50.67 32.60
N GLY A 132 30.38 49.73 33.24
CA GLY A 132 29.91 49.03 34.44
C GLY A 132 29.23 47.69 34.20
N GLY A 133 29.52 47.05 33.04
CA GLY A 133 28.93 45.74 32.68
C GLY A 133 29.03 44.72 33.81
N GLN A 134 27.91 44.09 34.12
CA GLN A 134 27.80 43.10 35.20
C GLN A 134 27.28 41.78 34.63
N ASP A 135 27.82 40.70 35.16
CA ASP A 135 27.36 39.36 34.90
C ASP A 135 26.29 38.97 35.92
N HIS A 136 25.22 38.32 35.44
CA HIS A 136 24.16 37.79 36.30
C HIS A 136 23.86 36.37 35.87
N PHE A 137 23.76 35.48 36.83
CA PHE A 137 23.31 34.10 36.66
C PHE A 137 21.96 33.94 37.37
N MET A 138 21.01 33.39 36.65
CA MET A 138 19.73 32.96 37.22
C MET A 138 19.61 31.45 37.02
N SER A 139 19.47 30.73 38.11
CA SER A 139 19.32 29.28 38.12
C SER A 139 17.92 28.87 38.57
N ILE A 140 17.41 27.83 37.97
CA ILE A 140 16.27 27.05 38.48
C ILE A 140 16.79 25.62 38.60
N PRO A 141 17.41 25.25 39.76
CA PRO A 141 17.98 23.91 39.89
C PRO A 141 16.97 22.79 39.71
N ILE A 142 15.75 23.01 40.19
CA ILE A 142 14.62 22.08 40.04
C ILE A 142 13.30 22.83 40.09
N ALA A 143 12.41 22.55 39.17
CA ALA A 143 11.01 22.97 39.20
C ALA A 143 10.11 21.84 38.67
N LEU A 144 9.08 21.53 39.45
CA LEU A 144 8.03 20.59 39.05
C LEU A 144 6.80 21.39 38.63
N THR A 145 6.39 21.18 37.38
CA THR A 145 5.25 21.90 36.80
C THR A 145 4.17 20.88 36.41
N TRP A 146 2.94 21.15 36.77
CA TRP A 146 1.78 20.36 36.41
C TRP A 146 0.76 21.22 35.68
N THR A 147 0.40 20.78 34.48
CA THR A 147 -0.64 21.42 33.66
C THR A 147 -1.79 20.44 33.46
N GLN A 148 -3.00 20.83 33.80
CA GLN A 148 -4.17 19.97 33.75
C GLN A 148 -5.37 20.69 33.15
N PRO A 149 -5.82 20.31 31.92
CA PRO A 149 -7.11 20.73 31.40
C PRO A 149 -8.24 20.03 32.15
N ILE A 150 -9.21 20.80 32.70
CA ILE A 150 -10.31 20.25 33.51
C ILE A 150 -11.51 19.90 32.64
N PHE A 151 -11.88 20.74 31.68
CA PHE A 151 -13.04 20.53 30.79
C PHE A 151 -12.68 20.25 29.34
N GLY A 152 -11.40 20.20 29.01
CA GLY A 152 -10.93 19.84 27.67
C GLY A 152 -11.15 18.37 27.34
N THR A 153 -11.00 18.04 26.07
CA THR A 153 -10.98 16.63 25.64
C THR A 153 -9.64 16.02 25.97
N ASN A 154 -9.66 14.83 26.56
CA ASN A 154 -8.43 14.06 26.76
C ASN A 154 -8.07 13.33 25.47
N ASP A 155 -7.21 13.95 24.64
CA ASP A 155 -6.79 13.45 23.35
C ASP A 155 -6.01 12.13 23.46
N LEU A 156 -5.19 11.98 24.52
CA LEU A 156 -4.41 10.75 24.75
C LEU A 156 -5.30 9.54 25.03
N LYS A 157 -6.42 9.76 25.74
CA LYS A 157 -7.42 8.72 25.99
C LYS A 157 -8.08 8.24 24.68
N TRP A 158 -8.33 9.17 23.74
CA TRP A 158 -8.88 8.84 22.43
C TRP A 158 -7.85 8.18 21.55
N LYS A 159 -6.62 8.71 21.49
CA LYS A 159 -5.50 8.08 20.78
C LYS A 159 -5.29 6.63 21.24
N ARG A 160 -5.35 6.38 22.55
CA ARG A 160 -5.23 5.02 23.11
C ARG A 160 -6.31 4.04 22.62
N ARG A 161 -7.47 4.53 22.21
CA ARG A 161 -8.55 3.71 21.65
C ARG A 161 -8.41 3.53 20.14
N ILE A 162 -7.94 4.57 19.45
CA ILE A 162 -7.88 4.63 17.97
C ILE A 162 -6.62 3.95 17.44
N GLU A 163 -5.44 4.27 17.97
CA GLU A 163 -4.16 3.83 17.40
C GLU A 163 -3.97 2.30 17.37
N PRO A 164 -4.37 1.52 18.38
CA PRO A 164 -4.29 0.06 18.29
C PRO A 164 -5.22 -0.53 17.23
N VAL A 165 -6.36 0.13 16.94
CA VAL A 165 -7.26 -0.30 15.87
C VAL A 165 -6.64 0.03 14.52
N ARG A 166 -6.09 1.25 14.35
CA ARG A 166 -5.40 1.70 13.13
C ARG A 166 -4.24 0.78 12.77
N TYR A 167 -3.42 0.38 13.73
CA TYR A 167 -2.30 -0.52 13.48
C TYR A 167 -2.75 -1.93 13.08
N ARG A 168 -3.83 -2.46 13.70
CA ARG A 168 -4.40 -3.75 13.27
C ARG A 168 -5.02 -3.66 11.89
N GLU A 169 -5.71 -2.56 11.57
CA GLU A 169 -6.24 -2.28 10.24
C GLU A 169 -5.12 -2.27 9.18
N ALA A 170 -3.99 -1.60 9.47
CA ALA A 170 -2.84 -1.56 8.57
C ALA A 170 -2.22 -2.95 8.34
N LYS A 171 -2.17 -3.79 9.35
CA LYS A 171 -1.70 -5.18 9.20
C LYS A 171 -2.62 -5.99 8.28
N ALA A 172 -3.93 -5.89 8.47
CA ALA A 172 -4.90 -6.54 7.59
C ALA A 172 -4.86 -5.96 6.16
N ALA A 173 -4.71 -4.65 6.03
CA ALA A 173 -4.55 -3.97 4.73
C ALA A 173 -3.29 -4.44 3.97
N PHE A 174 -2.18 -4.67 4.67
CA PHE A 174 -0.97 -5.24 4.06
C PHE A 174 -1.22 -6.65 3.49
N LEU A 175 -1.94 -7.51 4.22
CA LEU A 175 -2.31 -8.83 3.70
C LEU A 175 -3.22 -8.72 2.47
N THR A 176 -4.22 -7.83 2.52
CA THR A 176 -5.09 -7.55 1.37
C THR A 176 -4.28 -7.07 0.16
N ALA A 177 -3.38 -6.10 0.34
CA ALA A 177 -2.52 -5.59 -0.74
C ALA A 177 -1.60 -6.69 -1.32
N THR A 178 -1.10 -7.60 -0.49
CA THR A 178 -0.31 -8.77 -0.95
C THR A 178 -1.15 -9.70 -1.83
N GLU A 179 -2.42 -9.91 -1.49
CA GLU A 179 -3.34 -10.71 -2.32
C GLU A 179 -3.74 -9.94 -3.60
N GLU A 180 -3.84 -8.61 -3.57
CA GLU A 180 -4.04 -7.79 -4.78
C GLU A 180 -2.86 -7.86 -5.74
N VAL A 181 -1.61 -7.86 -5.24
CA VAL A 181 -0.42 -8.16 -6.05
C VAL A 181 -0.53 -9.53 -6.71
N THR A 182 -1.05 -10.51 -5.97
CA THR A 182 -1.28 -11.85 -6.52
C THR A 182 -2.32 -11.84 -7.63
N MET A 183 -3.44 -11.13 -7.45
CA MET A 183 -4.48 -11.03 -8.50
C MET A 183 -3.97 -10.34 -9.77
N LYS A 184 -3.18 -9.27 -9.64
CA LYS A 184 -2.52 -8.64 -10.78
C LYS A 184 -1.56 -9.60 -11.48
N THR A 185 -0.80 -10.39 -10.71
CA THR A 185 0.10 -11.41 -11.26
C THR A 185 -0.68 -12.44 -12.07
N ILE A 186 -1.81 -12.93 -11.55
CA ILE A 186 -2.68 -13.88 -12.24
C ILE A 186 -3.17 -13.27 -13.56
N THR A 187 -3.62 -12.02 -13.53
CA THR A 187 -4.09 -11.34 -14.74
C THR A 187 -2.99 -11.28 -15.82
N TYR A 188 -1.81 -10.77 -15.49
CA TYR A 188 -0.71 -10.67 -16.46
C TYR A 188 -0.18 -12.03 -16.93
N PHE A 189 -0.16 -13.01 -16.02
CA PHE A 189 0.24 -14.37 -16.36
C PHE A 189 -0.71 -15.02 -17.37
N PHE A 190 -2.02 -14.93 -17.15
CA PHE A 190 -3.01 -15.50 -18.05
C PHE A 190 -3.17 -14.71 -19.35
N GLU A 191 -2.95 -13.40 -19.34
CA GLU A 191 -2.86 -12.60 -20.56
C GLU A 191 -1.69 -13.05 -21.44
N LEU A 192 -0.51 -13.32 -20.84
CA LEU A 192 0.64 -13.86 -21.57
C LEU A 192 0.37 -15.29 -22.05
N LEU A 193 -0.24 -16.12 -21.22
CA LEU A 193 -0.59 -17.50 -21.58
C LEU A 193 -1.55 -17.53 -22.77
N LEU A 194 -2.59 -16.70 -22.76
CA LEU A 194 -3.55 -16.58 -23.85
C LEU A 194 -2.89 -16.06 -25.14
N ALA A 195 -2.01 -15.06 -25.02
CA ALA A 195 -1.26 -14.55 -26.16
C ALA A 195 -0.33 -15.62 -26.79
N LYS A 196 0.33 -16.45 -25.95
CA LYS A 196 1.14 -17.59 -26.42
C LYS A 196 0.29 -18.60 -27.15
N GLU A 197 -0.86 -19.00 -26.63
CA GLU A 197 -1.78 -19.93 -27.27
C GLU A 197 -2.31 -19.37 -28.61
N ASN A 198 -2.64 -18.08 -28.64
CA ASN A 198 -3.10 -17.42 -29.87
C ASN A 198 -2.03 -17.45 -31.00
N VAL A 199 -0.74 -17.29 -30.65
CA VAL A 199 0.36 -17.47 -31.63
C VAL A 199 0.44 -18.91 -32.10
N GLY A 200 0.30 -19.89 -31.19
CA GLY A 200 0.27 -21.31 -31.57
C GLY A 200 -0.88 -21.64 -32.52
N ILE A 201 -2.08 -21.16 -32.22
CA ILE A 201 -3.27 -21.28 -33.07
C ILE A 201 -3.04 -20.60 -34.43
N ALA A 202 -2.53 -19.35 -34.43
CA ALA A 202 -2.30 -18.61 -35.67
C ALA A 202 -1.24 -19.28 -36.57
N ARG A 203 -0.17 -19.86 -36.02
CA ARG A 203 0.84 -20.63 -36.77
C ARG A 203 0.22 -21.86 -37.45
N GLN A 204 -0.58 -22.61 -36.70
CA GLN A 204 -1.28 -23.76 -37.24
C GLN A 204 -2.27 -23.35 -38.37
N ASN A 205 -2.95 -22.21 -38.18
CA ASN A 205 -3.89 -21.68 -39.15
C ASN A 205 -3.18 -21.21 -40.43
N VAL A 206 -1.99 -20.62 -40.35
CA VAL A 206 -1.14 -20.28 -41.52
C VAL A 206 -0.75 -21.55 -42.27
N GLU A 207 -0.23 -22.57 -41.56
CA GLU A 207 0.17 -23.84 -42.16
C GLU A 207 -1.00 -24.53 -42.90
N ASN A 208 -2.17 -24.56 -42.28
CA ASN A 208 -3.38 -25.13 -42.86
C ASN A 208 -3.87 -24.33 -44.08
N ALA A 209 -3.89 -22.98 -43.99
CA ALA A 209 -4.33 -22.13 -45.10
C ALA A 209 -3.39 -22.21 -46.31
N ASP A 210 -2.08 -22.26 -46.07
CA ASP A 210 -1.08 -22.44 -47.15
C ASP A 210 -1.25 -23.79 -47.81
N ARG A 211 -1.43 -24.87 -47.04
CA ARG A 211 -1.67 -26.23 -47.57
C ARG A 211 -2.98 -26.30 -48.36
N LEU A 212 -4.05 -25.68 -47.89
CA LEU A 212 -5.33 -25.60 -48.63
C LEU A 212 -5.20 -24.81 -49.92
N TYR A 213 -4.43 -23.71 -49.94
CA TYR A 213 -4.17 -22.93 -51.15
C TYR A 213 -3.37 -23.72 -52.18
N GLU A 214 -2.34 -24.49 -51.78
CA GLU A 214 -1.59 -25.39 -52.66
C GLU A 214 -2.49 -26.45 -53.30
N VAL A 215 -3.34 -27.13 -52.52
CA VAL A 215 -4.32 -28.10 -53.02
C VAL A 215 -5.31 -27.44 -54.00
N ALA A 216 -5.76 -26.22 -53.69
CA ALA A 216 -6.65 -25.46 -54.56
C ALA A 216 -5.98 -25.12 -55.92
N GLN A 217 -4.71 -24.73 -55.91
CA GLN A 217 -3.95 -24.49 -57.14
C GLN A 217 -3.90 -25.75 -58.06
N ALA A 218 -3.68 -26.94 -57.45
CA ALA A 218 -3.69 -28.20 -58.19
C ALA A 218 -5.09 -28.52 -58.73
N LYS A 219 -6.15 -28.39 -57.94
CA LYS A 219 -7.54 -28.60 -58.38
C LYS A 219 -7.98 -27.61 -59.46
N ARG A 220 -7.51 -26.35 -59.44
CA ARG A 220 -7.78 -25.33 -60.45
C ARG A 220 -7.14 -25.74 -61.82
N ARG A 221 -5.88 -26.18 -61.74
CA ARG A 221 -5.21 -26.71 -62.99
C ARG A 221 -5.96 -27.88 -63.63
N MET A 222 -6.66 -28.71 -62.83
CA MET A 222 -7.49 -29.80 -63.24
C MET A 222 -8.93 -29.37 -63.59
N GLY A 223 -9.26 -28.11 -63.55
CA GLY A 223 -10.60 -27.57 -63.81
C GLY A 223 -11.67 -27.91 -62.78
N GLN A 224 -11.28 -28.35 -61.57
CA GLN A 224 -12.21 -28.83 -60.54
C GLN A 224 -12.76 -27.74 -59.63
N ILE A 225 -12.14 -26.55 -59.63
CA ILE A 225 -12.59 -25.39 -58.85
C ILE A 225 -12.60 -24.11 -59.69
N SER A 226 -13.40 -23.14 -59.27
CA SER A 226 -13.51 -21.82 -59.90
C SER A 226 -12.32 -20.92 -59.56
N GLU A 227 -12.08 -19.88 -60.38
CA GLU A 227 -11.11 -18.82 -60.08
C GLU A 227 -11.41 -18.10 -58.78
N ASN A 228 -12.71 -17.86 -58.55
CA ASN A 228 -13.18 -17.20 -57.32
C ASN A 228 -12.82 -17.99 -56.04
N GLU A 229 -12.98 -19.32 -56.05
CA GLU A 229 -12.60 -20.19 -54.93
C GLU A 229 -11.08 -20.18 -54.69
N LEU A 230 -10.26 -20.17 -55.74
CA LEU A 230 -8.82 -20.06 -55.65
C LEU A 230 -8.41 -18.72 -55.01
N LEU A 231 -9.00 -17.60 -55.45
CA LEU A 231 -8.73 -16.26 -54.92
C LEU A 231 -9.20 -16.13 -53.43
N GLN A 232 -10.31 -16.76 -53.07
CA GLN A 232 -10.81 -16.81 -51.71
C GLN A 232 -9.81 -17.53 -50.77
N LEU A 233 -9.27 -18.69 -51.19
CA LEU A 233 -8.29 -19.41 -50.39
C LEU A 233 -6.95 -18.67 -50.31
N LYS A 234 -6.54 -17.98 -51.40
CA LYS A 234 -5.37 -17.08 -51.33
C LYS A 234 -5.55 -15.95 -50.37
N LEU A 235 -6.72 -15.31 -50.36
CA LEU A 235 -7.05 -14.24 -49.41
C LEU A 235 -7.05 -14.77 -47.96
N ALA A 236 -7.58 -15.98 -47.73
CA ALA A 236 -7.56 -16.64 -46.41
C ALA A 236 -6.12 -16.87 -45.92
N ALA A 237 -5.21 -17.34 -46.79
CA ALA A 237 -3.80 -17.53 -46.45
C ALA A 237 -3.10 -16.19 -46.07
N LEU A 238 -3.38 -15.12 -46.83
CA LEU A 238 -2.84 -13.79 -46.51
C LEU A 238 -3.37 -13.26 -45.21
N LYS A 239 -4.67 -13.43 -44.91
CA LYS A 239 -5.29 -13.04 -43.62
C LYS A 239 -4.69 -13.84 -42.47
N ALA A 240 -4.49 -15.15 -42.61
CA ALA A 240 -3.86 -15.96 -41.57
C ALA A 240 -2.45 -15.47 -41.23
N ARG A 241 -1.64 -15.12 -42.23
CA ARG A 241 -0.30 -14.56 -42.02
C ARG A 241 -0.34 -13.19 -41.31
N ALA A 242 -1.27 -12.29 -41.67
CA ALA A 242 -1.46 -11.01 -40.98
C ALA A 242 -1.83 -11.24 -39.53
N THR A 243 -2.78 -12.13 -39.24
CA THR A 243 -3.18 -12.50 -37.88
C THR A 243 -2.02 -13.07 -37.06
N LEU A 244 -1.14 -13.88 -37.68
CA LEU A 244 0.06 -14.38 -36.99
C LEU A 244 0.98 -13.23 -36.58
N THR A 245 1.25 -12.28 -37.46
CA THR A 245 2.10 -11.12 -37.19
C THR A 245 1.53 -10.28 -36.03
N ASP A 246 0.22 -10.03 -36.01
CA ASP A 246 -0.47 -9.31 -34.97
C ASP A 246 -0.38 -10.04 -33.62
N ASN A 247 -0.58 -11.35 -33.60
CA ASN A 247 -0.47 -12.17 -32.40
C ASN A 247 0.97 -12.24 -31.86
N GLU A 248 1.98 -12.32 -32.71
CA GLU A 248 3.39 -12.28 -32.31
C GLU A 248 3.75 -10.93 -31.68
N SER A 249 3.24 -9.81 -32.22
CA SER A 249 3.39 -8.50 -31.65
C SER A 249 2.72 -8.41 -30.26
N ASN A 250 1.49 -8.91 -30.14
CA ASN A 250 0.76 -8.96 -28.88
C ASN A 250 1.46 -9.83 -27.83
N LEU A 251 1.99 -11.00 -28.21
CA LEU A 251 2.78 -11.85 -27.31
C LEU A 251 3.99 -11.11 -26.75
N ASN A 252 4.73 -10.39 -27.59
CA ASN A 252 5.87 -9.59 -27.13
C ASN A 252 5.44 -8.49 -26.15
N ALA A 253 4.32 -7.82 -26.40
CA ALA A 253 3.78 -6.80 -25.51
C ALA A 253 3.38 -7.40 -24.15
N LYS A 254 2.69 -8.56 -24.13
CA LYS A 254 2.30 -9.23 -22.88
C LYS A 254 3.49 -9.80 -22.12
N MET A 255 4.51 -10.29 -22.84
CA MET A 255 5.78 -10.72 -22.26
C MET A 255 6.50 -9.56 -21.56
N PHE A 256 6.58 -8.41 -22.22
CA PHE A 256 7.17 -7.20 -21.63
C PHE A 256 6.40 -6.76 -20.37
N GLN A 257 5.06 -6.73 -20.45
CA GLN A 257 4.19 -6.33 -19.36
C GLN A 257 4.39 -7.19 -18.09
N LEU A 258 4.41 -8.53 -18.25
CA LEU A 258 4.63 -9.43 -17.12
C LEU A 258 6.05 -9.29 -16.56
N ARG A 259 7.10 -9.22 -17.40
CA ARG A 259 8.49 -9.05 -16.95
C ARG A 259 8.66 -7.75 -16.16
N ALA A 260 8.15 -6.64 -16.68
CA ALA A 260 8.20 -5.34 -15.99
C ALA A 260 7.51 -5.40 -14.64
N PHE A 261 6.35 -6.05 -14.55
CA PHE A 261 5.62 -6.20 -13.30
C PHE A 261 6.37 -7.09 -12.28
N LEU A 262 7.00 -8.16 -12.73
CA LEU A 262 7.78 -9.09 -11.90
C LEU A 262 9.18 -8.55 -11.54
N GLY A 263 9.62 -7.44 -12.13
CA GLY A 263 10.99 -6.91 -11.96
C GLY A 263 12.06 -7.85 -12.51
N LEU A 264 11.76 -8.54 -13.61
CA LEU A 264 12.68 -9.44 -14.31
C LEU A 264 13.44 -8.70 -15.42
N ASP A 265 14.59 -9.26 -15.85
CA ASP A 265 15.39 -8.70 -16.93
C ASP A 265 14.60 -8.68 -18.25
N GLU A 266 14.78 -7.62 -19.05
CA GLU A 266 14.14 -7.47 -20.35
C GLU A 266 14.52 -8.56 -21.36
N GLN A 267 15.67 -9.21 -21.21
CA GLN A 267 16.14 -10.27 -22.09
C GLN A 267 15.69 -11.68 -21.68
N GLU A 268 15.11 -11.84 -20.47
CA GLU A 268 14.66 -13.13 -19.97
C GLU A 268 13.42 -13.61 -20.75
N ARG A 269 13.54 -14.74 -21.46
CA ARG A 269 12.41 -15.36 -22.16
C ARG A 269 11.64 -16.24 -21.20
N ILE A 270 10.39 -15.86 -20.94
CA ILE A 270 9.48 -16.56 -20.03
C ILE A 270 8.53 -17.42 -20.86
N GLU A 271 8.36 -18.66 -20.44
CA GLU A 271 7.36 -19.57 -21.00
C GLU A 271 6.32 -19.90 -19.93
N PRO A 272 5.09 -19.33 -19.99
CA PRO A 272 4.06 -19.64 -19.02
C PRO A 272 3.56 -21.08 -19.22
N VAL A 273 3.42 -21.80 -18.10
CA VAL A 273 2.89 -23.18 -18.06
C VAL A 273 1.43 -23.15 -17.62
N VAL A 274 0.56 -23.83 -18.37
CA VAL A 274 -0.87 -23.95 -18.04
C VAL A 274 -1.02 -24.69 -16.69
N PRO A 275 -1.74 -24.15 -15.69
CA PRO A 275 -2.02 -24.88 -14.44
C PRO A 275 -2.88 -26.13 -14.72
N GLU A 276 -2.35 -27.30 -14.36
CA GLU A 276 -3.00 -28.60 -14.69
C GLU A 276 -4.21 -28.91 -13.81
N SER A 277 -4.24 -28.40 -12.58
CA SER A 277 -5.31 -28.70 -11.62
C SER A 277 -5.80 -27.48 -10.88
N VAL A 278 -7.09 -27.41 -10.70
CA VAL A 278 -7.75 -26.41 -9.83
C VAL A 278 -8.34 -27.11 -8.62
N PRO A 279 -8.34 -26.49 -7.43
CA PRO A 279 -9.01 -27.04 -6.26
C PRO A 279 -10.52 -27.16 -6.49
N GLU A 280 -11.10 -28.32 -6.22
CA GLU A 280 -12.57 -28.45 -6.21
C GLU A 280 -13.10 -27.93 -4.88
N LEU A 281 -13.59 -26.70 -4.88
CA LEU A 281 -14.13 -26.03 -3.71
C LEU A 281 -15.56 -25.56 -4.00
N ARG A 282 -16.44 -25.75 -3.03
CA ARG A 282 -17.76 -25.12 -3.00
C ARG A 282 -17.90 -24.33 -1.72
N LEU A 283 -18.11 -23.04 -1.84
CA LEU A 283 -18.13 -22.13 -0.72
C LEU A 283 -19.59 -21.75 -0.37
N GLN A 284 -19.84 -21.61 0.95
CA GLN A 284 -21.12 -21.12 1.45
C GLN A 284 -20.98 -19.64 1.80
N TYR A 285 -21.98 -18.84 1.43
CA TYR A 285 -21.99 -17.40 1.68
C TYR A 285 -21.78 -17.06 3.17
N GLY A 286 -22.44 -17.79 4.09
CA GLY A 286 -22.31 -17.54 5.53
C GLY A 286 -20.87 -17.68 6.02
N ASP A 287 -20.20 -18.78 5.64
CA ASP A 287 -18.81 -19.02 6.05
C ASP A 287 -17.84 -17.96 5.51
N VAL A 288 -18.03 -17.56 4.25
CA VAL A 288 -17.19 -16.53 3.62
C VAL A 288 -17.42 -15.17 4.27
N LEU A 289 -18.69 -14.80 4.54
CA LEU A 289 -19.03 -13.54 5.21
C LEU A 289 -18.45 -13.48 6.62
N ASP A 290 -18.59 -14.56 7.41
CA ASP A 290 -18.06 -14.61 8.78
C ASP A 290 -16.54 -14.44 8.80
N LYS A 291 -15.80 -15.11 7.90
CA LYS A 291 -14.35 -14.93 7.77
C LYS A 291 -13.97 -13.53 7.31
N ALA A 292 -14.71 -12.97 6.34
CA ALA A 292 -14.46 -11.61 5.86
C ALA A 292 -14.67 -10.57 6.97
N LEU A 293 -15.73 -10.66 7.74
CA LEU A 293 -16.01 -9.74 8.85
C LEU A 293 -15.00 -9.89 10.00
N ALA A 294 -14.47 -11.09 10.23
CA ALA A 294 -13.49 -11.35 11.30
C ALA A 294 -12.10 -10.84 10.96
N ASN A 295 -11.62 -11.04 9.74
CA ASN A 295 -10.21 -10.90 9.40
C ASN A 295 -9.89 -9.67 8.54
N ASN A 296 -10.83 -9.20 7.70
CA ASN A 296 -10.59 -8.12 6.75
C ASN A 296 -10.39 -6.77 7.45
N SER A 297 -9.59 -5.91 6.84
CA SER A 297 -9.39 -4.52 7.27
C SER A 297 -10.68 -3.70 7.33
N PHE A 298 -11.71 -4.09 6.59
CA PHE A 298 -13.00 -3.40 6.50
C PHE A 298 -13.69 -3.20 7.86
N ALA A 299 -13.82 -4.27 8.66
CA ALA A 299 -14.43 -4.18 10.00
C ALA A 299 -13.62 -3.29 10.95
N LEU A 300 -12.29 -3.33 10.86
CA LEU A 300 -11.38 -2.48 11.63
C LEU A 300 -11.47 -1.02 11.18
N ASN A 301 -11.57 -0.77 9.87
CA ASN A 301 -11.79 0.56 9.30
C ASN A 301 -13.11 1.18 9.81
N ILE A 302 -14.20 0.43 9.77
CA ILE A 302 -15.48 0.88 10.32
C ILE A 302 -15.31 1.26 11.80
N ARG A 303 -14.68 0.42 12.59
CA ARG A 303 -14.46 0.66 14.01
C ARG A 303 -13.60 1.91 14.26
N ARG A 304 -12.55 2.11 13.49
CA ARG A 304 -11.71 3.32 13.58
C ARG A 304 -12.50 4.57 13.23
N ARG A 305 -13.23 4.57 12.12
CA ARG A 305 -14.06 5.72 11.68
C ARG A 305 -15.14 6.09 12.69
N GLN A 306 -15.76 5.10 13.35
CA GLN A 306 -16.70 5.34 14.44
C GLN A 306 -16.03 6.03 15.62
N LEU A 307 -14.86 5.54 16.06
CA LEU A 307 -14.08 6.13 17.13
C LEU A 307 -13.61 7.55 16.80
N GLU A 308 -13.17 7.81 15.57
CA GLU A 308 -12.75 9.14 15.11
C GLU A 308 -13.93 10.13 15.05
N ALA A 309 -15.10 9.68 14.62
CA ALA A 309 -16.31 10.49 14.62
C ALA A 309 -16.75 10.85 16.04
N ASP A 310 -16.73 9.88 16.96
CA ASP A 310 -17.02 10.12 18.38
C ASP A 310 -15.98 11.06 19.04
N TYR A 311 -14.70 10.90 18.70
CA TYR A 311 -13.62 11.78 19.15
C TYR A 311 -13.84 13.22 18.67
N SER A 312 -14.22 13.41 17.40
CA SER A 312 -14.53 14.74 16.86
C SER A 312 -15.68 15.43 17.61
N VAL A 313 -16.72 14.67 17.97
CA VAL A 313 -17.83 15.20 18.79
C VAL A 313 -17.35 15.54 20.20
N ALA A 314 -16.55 14.68 20.82
CA ALA A 314 -15.98 14.93 22.15
C ALA A 314 -15.11 16.20 22.15
N THR A 315 -14.25 16.36 21.13
CA THR A 315 -13.38 17.55 20.97
C THR A 315 -14.21 18.81 20.78
N ALA A 316 -15.24 18.79 19.93
CA ALA A 316 -16.13 19.93 19.75
C ALA A 316 -16.85 20.32 21.04
N LYS A 317 -17.28 19.34 21.88
CA LYS A 317 -17.89 19.57 23.20
C LYS A 317 -16.88 20.07 24.20
N GLY A 318 -15.68 19.50 24.27
CA GLY A 318 -14.60 19.93 25.14
C GLY A 318 -14.20 21.40 24.92
N ASN A 319 -14.23 21.82 23.66
CA ASN A 319 -13.89 23.20 23.25
C ASN A 319 -15.01 24.23 23.53
N LEU A 320 -16.15 23.84 24.10
CA LEU A 320 -17.17 24.80 24.51
C LEU A 320 -16.67 25.73 25.60
N ARG A 321 -15.87 25.23 26.53
CA ARG A 321 -15.22 25.96 27.63
C ARG A 321 -13.90 25.26 27.93
N SER A 322 -12.86 26.01 28.25
CA SER A 322 -11.60 25.49 28.74
C SER A 322 -11.27 26.11 30.09
N ILE A 323 -10.91 25.27 31.02
CA ILE A 323 -10.33 25.64 32.29
C ILE A 323 -9.07 24.83 32.42
N ASP A 324 -7.94 25.52 32.51
CA ASP A 324 -6.63 24.91 32.63
C ASP A 324 -6.08 25.24 34.04
N LEU A 325 -5.71 24.23 34.76
CA LEU A 325 -4.98 24.34 36.01
C LEU A 325 -3.49 24.25 35.74
N TYR A 326 -2.75 25.23 36.20
CA TYR A 326 -1.30 25.27 36.19
C TYR A 326 -0.78 25.36 37.60
N ALA A 327 0.14 24.49 37.97
CA ALA A 327 0.84 24.54 39.24
C ALA A 327 2.33 24.31 39.01
N SER A 328 3.16 25.14 39.62
CA SER A 328 4.61 24.99 39.55
C SER A 328 5.19 25.20 40.95
N ILE A 329 6.07 24.31 41.33
CA ILE A 329 6.84 24.40 42.58
C ILE A 329 8.31 24.15 42.26
N GLY A 330 9.20 24.99 42.76
CA GLY A 330 10.60 24.87 42.50
C GLY A 330 11.48 25.77 43.36
N LEU A 331 12.76 25.73 43.02
CA LEU A 331 13.79 26.57 43.63
C LEU A 331 14.38 27.46 42.55
N THR A 332 14.64 28.71 42.89
CA THR A 332 15.32 29.66 42.02
C THR A 332 16.45 30.34 42.76
N GLY A 333 17.56 30.59 42.10
CA GLY A 333 18.69 31.33 42.63
C GLY A 333 19.16 32.41 41.66
N GLU A 334 19.67 33.51 42.19
CA GLU A 334 20.20 34.62 41.41
C GLU A 334 21.46 35.15 42.08
N ASP A 335 22.54 35.27 41.35
CA ASP A 335 23.77 35.92 41.81
C ASP A 335 24.63 36.37 40.63
N ARG A 336 25.68 37.14 40.89
CA ARG A 336 26.72 37.55 39.93
C ARG A 336 27.76 36.45 39.69
N ILE A 337 27.88 35.52 40.62
CA ILE A 337 28.80 34.39 40.59
C ILE A 337 27.98 33.12 40.35
N PHE A 338 28.44 32.30 39.41
CA PHE A 338 27.75 31.08 39.05
C PHE A 338 27.46 30.11 40.21
N SER A 339 28.46 29.89 41.11
CA SER A 339 28.29 29.01 42.27
C SER A 339 27.24 29.52 43.22
N ASP A 340 27.21 30.83 43.48
CA ASP A 340 26.34 31.48 44.47
C ASP A 340 24.88 31.51 44.00
N ALA A 341 24.66 31.48 42.67
CA ALA A 341 23.33 31.31 42.10
C ALA A 341 22.71 29.94 42.40
N TYR A 342 23.50 28.97 42.86
CA TYR A 342 23.02 27.64 43.32
C TYR A 342 23.04 27.47 44.83
N ASP A 343 23.68 28.35 45.58
CA ASP A 343 23.77 28.27 47.06
C ASP A 343 22.64 29.04 47.77
N ARG A 344 22.23 30.21 47.25
CA ARG A 344 21.20 31.08 47.85
C ARG A 344 19.83 30.89 47.23
N LEU A 345 19.33 29.66 47.29
CA LEU A 345 18.06 29.31 46.68
C LEU A 345 16.85 29.87 47.42
N LYS A 346 15.90 30.38 46.63
CA LYS A 346 14.59 30.89 47.12
C LYS A 346 13.50 29.94 46.62
N ASN A 347 12.49 29.73 47.44
CA ASN A 347 11.31 28.97 47.07
C ASN A 347 10.52 29.75 46.01
N ASN A 348 10.17 29.09 44.96
CA ASN A 348 9.28 29.60 43.92
C ASN A 348 8.05 28.71 43.81
N GLN A 349 6.88 29.27 44.11
CA GLN A 349 5.62 28.54 44.05
C GLN A 349 4.63 29.38 43.27
N ILE A 350 4.09 28.79 42.22
CA ILE A 350 3.09 29.43 41.36
C ILE A 350 1.92 28.45 41.26
N VAL A 351 0.74 28.93 41.62
CA VAL A 351 -0.52 28.21 41.36
C VAL A 351 -1.42 29.17 40.59
N GLU A 352 -1.77 28.77 39.37
CA GLU A 352 -2.59 29.57 38.49
C GLU A 352 -3.78 28.74 38.00
N VAL A 353 -4.95 29.32 38.00
CA VAL A 353 -6.15 28.74 37.39
C VAL A 353 -6.55 29.62 36.19
N GLY A 354 -6.20 29.15 35.01
CA GLY A 354 -6.59 29.81 33.76
C GLY A 354 -8.01 29.46 33.37
N VAL A 355 -8.86 30.48 33.21
CA VAL A 355 -10.25 30.27 32.76
C VAL A 355 -10.47 31.00 31.44
N LYS A 356 -10.84 30.25 30.39
CA LYS A 356 -11.18 30.83 29.11
C LYS A 356 -12.61 30.46 28.69
N ILE A 357 -13.55 31.37 29.00
CA ILE A 357 -14.95 31.22 28.66
C ILE A 357 -15.32 32.27 27.59
N PRO A 358 -15.81 31.88 26.43
CA PRO A 358 -16.32 32.85 25.43
C PRO A 358 -17.62 33.47 25.97
N ILE A 359 -17.63 34.76 26.16
CA ILE A 359 -18.82 35.49 26.61
C ILE A 359 -19.80 35.69 25.45
N LEU A 360 -19.27 36.04 24.28
CA LEU A 360 -20.06 36.24 23.07
C LEU A 360 -19.31 35.66 21.85
N ASP A 361 -19.82 34.58 21.31
CA ASP A 361 -19.26 33.91 20.11
C ASP A 361 -20.30 33.70 19.01
N TRP A 362 -21.45 34.36 19.15
CA TRP A 362 -22.57 34.27 18.19
C TRP A 362 -23.01 32.83 17.89
N GLY A 363 -22.83 31.93 18.82
CA GLY A 363 -23.18 30.53 18.66
C GLY A 363 -22.14 29.67 17.90
N LYS A 364 -20.97 30.22 17.55
CA LYS A 364 -19.91 29.54 16.76
C LYS A 364 -19.50 28.19 17.37
N ARG A 365 -19.29 28.12 18.68
CA ARG A 365 -18.89 26.85 19.34
C ARG A 365 -20.03 25.84 19.38
N ARG A 366 -21.28 26.30 19.67
CA ARG A 366 -22.46 25.43 19.59
C ARG A 366 -22.67 24.91 18.16
N GLY A 367 -22.47 25.78 17.17
CA GLY A 367 -22.51 25.40 15.74
C GLY A 367 -21.48 24.31 15.43
N LYS A 368 -20.23 24.42 15.91
CA LYS A 368 -19.20 23.38 15.74
C LYS A 368 -19.61 22.03 16.35
N VAL A 369 -20.26 22.04 17.52
CA VAL A 369 -20.78 20.80 18.11
C VAL A 369 -21.86 20.18 17.22
N LYS A 370 -22.79 21.00 16.70
CA LYS A 370 -23.84 20.52 15.78
C LYS A 370 -23.26 19.96 14.50
N ILE A 371 -22.27 20.64 13.91
CA ILE A 371 -21.54 20.14 12.73
C ILE A 371 -20.88 18.78 13.04
N ALA A 372 -20.18 18.64 14.16
CA ALA A 372 -19.53 17.39 14.54
C ALA A 372 -20.58 16.25 14.75
N GLN A 373 -21.72 16.56 15.38
CA GLN A 373 -22.82 15.60 15.54
C GLN A 373 -23.39 15.17 14.19
N SER A 374 -23.69 16.11 13.29
CA SER A 374 -24.19 15.81 11.95
C SER A 374 -23.18 15.00 11.13
N ASN A 375 -21.87 15.33 11.22
CA ASN A 375 -20.81 14.55 10.55
C ASN A 375 -20.73 13.12 11.10
N ARG A 376 -20.95 12.91 12.41
CA ARG A 376 -21.03 11.56 12.99
C ARG A 376 -22.21 10.78 12.44
N GLU A 377 -23.40 11.40 12.27
CA GLU A 377 -24.57 10.78 11.69
C GLU A 377 -24.38 10.44 10.20
N VAL A 378 -23.72 11.34 9.45
CA VAL A 378 -23.31 11.09 8.07
C VAL A 378 -22.35 9.90 8.01
N ALA A 379 -21.34 9.85 8.90
CA ALA A 379 -20.41 8.73 8.96
C ALA A 379 -21.12 7.40 9.27
N ALA A 380 -22.05 7.41 10.24
CA ALA A 380 -22.86 6.23 10.58
C ALA A 380 -23.72 5.74 9.41
N SER A 381 -24.36 6.65 8.66
CA SER A 381 -25.15 6.32 7.48
C SER A 381 -24.29 5.74 6.34
N LYS A 382 -23.13 6.34 6.08
CA LYS A 382 -22.16 5.83 5.10
C LYS A 382 -21.66 4.44 5.48
N ILE A 383 -21.30 4.23 6.74
CA ILE A 383 -20.87 2.93 7.26
C ILE A 383 -21.95 1.87 7.03
N LYS A 384 -23.22 2.19 7.33
CA LYS A 384 -24.34 1.27 7.09
C LYS A 384 -24.47 0.90 5.60
N GLN A 385 -24.37 1.89 4.71
CA GLN A 385 -24.42 1.66 3.26
C GLN A 385 -23.23 0.79 2.80
N GLU A 386 -22.03 1.08 3.28
CA GLU A 386 -20.82 0.31 2.95
C GLU A 386 -20.92 -1.14 3.44
N GLN A 387 -21.50 -1.38 4.63
CA GLN A 387 -21.76 -2.73 5.13
C GLN A 387 -22.75 -3.50 4.25
N MET A 388 -23.81 -2.83 3.79
CA MET A 388 -24.76 -3.46 2.87
C MET A 388 -24.11 -3.82 1.54
N ASN A 389 -23.31 -2.91 0.96
CA ASN A 389 -22.57 -3.16 -0.27
C ASN A 389 -21.57 -4.29 -0.09
N PHE A 390 -20.80 -4.29 1.00
CA PHE A 390 -19.81 -5.34 1.30
C PHE A 390 -20.47 -6.73 1.38
N ASN A 391 -21.62 -6.83 2.05
CA ASN A 391 -22.35 -8.10 2.13
C ASN A 391 -22.86 -8.55 0.75
N GLN A 392 -23.35 -7.59 -0.06
CA GLN A 392 -23.80 -7.87 -1.42
C GLN A 392 -22.65 -8.33 -2.31
N ASP A 393 -21.49 -7.66 -2.24
CA ASP A 393 -20.31 -7.99 -3.03
C ASP A 393 -19.80 -9.41 -2.70
N ILE A 394 -19.78 -9.78 -1.41
CA ILE A 394 -19.42 -11.14 -0.99
C ILE A 394 -20.44 -12.16 -1.53
N PHE A 395 -21.73 -11.87 -1.44
CA PHE A 395 -22.76 -12.78 -1.97
C PHE A 395 -22.57 -13.03 -3.46
N LEU A 396 -22.43 -11.97 -4.24
CA LEU A 396 -22.20 -12.06 -5.70
C LEU A 396 -20.91 -12.80 -6.03
N LEU A 397 -19.85 -12.53 -5.31
CA LEU A 397 -18.56 -13.18 -5.53
C LEU A 397 -18.61 -14.69 -5.22
N VAL A 398 -19.28 -15.10 -4.15
CA VAL A 398 -19.46 -16.54 -3.83
C VAL A 398 -20.25 -17.25 -4.90
N GLU A 399 -21.35 -16.63 -5.39
CA GLU A 399 -22.16 -17.17 -6.50
C GLU A 399 -21.34 -17.27 -7.80
N GLN A 400 -20.57 -16.24 -8.13
CA GLN A 400 -19.68 -16.24 -9.29
C GLN A 400 -18.63 -17.35 -9.19
N PHE A 401 -17.98 -17.51 -8.05
CA PHE A 401 -16.97 -18.55 -7.83
C PHE A 401 -17.54 -19.96 -7.95
N ASN A 402 -18.69 -20.22 -7.29
CA ASN A 402 -19.33 -21.52 -7.35
C ASN A 402 -19.79 -21.89 -8.77
N ASN A 403 -20.28 -20.92 -9.54
CA ASN A 403 -20.63 -21.11 -10.95
C ASN A 403 -19.40 -21.32 -11.83
N GLN A 404 -18.27 -20.67 -11.51
CA GLN A 404 -17.05 -20.73 -12.30
C GLN A 404 -16.48 -22.15 -12.39
N ALA A 405 -16.56 -22.93 -11.34
CA ALA A 405 -16.12 -24.33 -11.35
C ALA A 405 -16.88 -25.17 -12.40
N ALA A 406 -18.18 -24.94 -12.54
CA ALA A 406 -19.01 -25.60 -13.56
C ALA A 406 -18.68 -25.09 -14.97
N GLN A 407 -18.52 -23.76 -15.15
CA GLN A 407 -18.15 -23.18 -16.44
C GLN A 407 -16.78 -23.68 -16.94
N LEU A 408 -15.80 -23.78 -16.05
CA LEU A 408 -14.49 -24.32 -16.38
C LEU A 408 -14.56 -25.77 -16.87
N ARG A 409 -15.35 -26.61 -16.20
CA ARG A 409 -15.54 -28.01 -16.60
C ARG A 409 -16.19 -28.10 -17.98
N ILE A 410 -17.25 -27.32 -18.22
CA ILE A 410 -17.93 -27.25 -19.53
C ILE A 410 -16.96 -26.78 -20.62
N ALA A 411 -16.18 -25.74 -20.35
CA ALA A 411 -15.22 -25.21 -21.32
C ALA A 411 -14.10 -26.21 -21.66
N ASN A 412 -13.61 -26.99 -20.67
CA ASN A 412 -12.63 -28.05 -20.89
C ASN A 412 -13.19 -29.20 -21.76
N GLU A 413 -14.44 -29.61 -21.50
CA GLU A 413 -15.12 -30.63 -22.32
C GLU A 413 -15.36 -30.11 -23.75
N ALA A 414 -15.82 -28.87 -23.90
CA ALA A 414 -16.04 -28.22 -25.18
C ALA A 414 -14.74 -28.12 -26.00
N ASP A 415 -13.60 -27.74 -25.40
CA ASP A 415 -12.28 -27.71 -26.04
C ASP A 415 -11.88 -29.11 -26.55
N THR A 416 -12.14 -30.16 -25.76
CA THR A 416 -11.84 -31.55 -26.14
C THR A 416 -12.69 -31.98 -27.32
N ILE A 417 -14.00 -31.75 -27.30
CA ILE A 417 -14.92 -32.08 -28.37
C ILE A 417 -14.61 -31.29 -29.65
N ALA A 418 -14.34 -29.98 -29.52
CA ALA A 418 -14.05 -29.13 -30.67
C ALA A 418 -12.75 -29.55 -31.38
N ARG A 419 -11.71 -29.95 -30.63
CA ARG A 419 -10.46 -30.50 -31.20
C ARG A 419 -10.72 -31.82 -31.96
N GLN A 420 -11.53 -32.72 -31.42
CA GLN A 420 -11.88 -33.97 -32.06
C GLN A 420 -12.70 -33.70 -33.32
N ARG A 421 -13.72 -32.82 -33.25
CA ARG A 421 -14.53 -32.42 -34.43
C ARG A 421 -13.64 -31.87 -35.55
N TYR A 422 -12.71 -30.95 -35.22
CA TYR A 422 -11.80 -30.37 -36.23
C TYR A 422 -10.90 -31.42 -36.88
N ARG A 423 -10.34 -32.38 -36.10
CA ARG A 423 -9.56 -33.49 -36.66
C ARG A 423 -10.36 -34.33 -37.65
N THR A 424 -11.56 -34.73 -37.26
CA THR A 424 -12.48 -35.48 -38.16
C THR A 424 -12.86 -34.65 -39.39
N SER A 425 -13.07 -33.35 -39.25
CA SER A 425 -13.37 -32.46 -40.37
C SER A 425 -12.23 -32.37 -41.37
N ILE A 426 -10.96 -32.33 -40.94
CA ILE A 426 -9.79 -32.40 -41.83
C ILE A 426 -9.82 -33.72 -42.64
N GLU A 427 -9.98 -34.86 -41.97
CA GLU A 427 -9.99 -36.19 -42.64
C GLU A 427 -11.13 -36.28 -43.67
N THR A 428 -12.31 -35.79 -43.30
CA THR A 428 -13.51 -35.81 -44.16
C THR A 428 -13.39 -34.84 -45.34
N PHE A 429 -12.76 -33.68 -45.14
CA PHE A 429 -12.45 -32.74 -46.23
C PHE A 429 -11.47 -33.31 -47.26
N MET A 430 -10.43 -34.02 -46.78
CA MET A 430 -9.44 -34.62 -47.65
C MET A 430 -10.06 -35.65 -48.65
N ILE A 431 -11.08 -36.39 -48.22
CA ILE A 431 -11.82 -37.34 -49.04
C ILE A 431 -12.99 -36.70 -49.80
N GLY A 432 -13.16 -35.37 -49.70
CA GLY A 432 -14.14 -34.60 -50.49
C GLY A 432 -15.58 -34.71 -49.98
N LYS A 433 -15.84 -35.16 -48.76
CA LYS A 433 -17.20 -35.36 -48.20
C LYS A 433 -17.78 -34.12 -47.53
N ILE A 434 -16.96 -33.12 -47.18
CA ILE A 434 -17.39 -31.80 -46.66
C ILE A 434 -16.77 -30.69 -47.47
N ASN A 435 -17.37 -29.51 -47.42
CA ASN A 435 -16.88 -28.34 -48.13
C ASN A 435 -15.91 -27.50 -47.26
N THR A 436 -15.31 -26.47 -47.86
CA THR A 436 -14.36 -25.56 -47.21
C THR A 436 -15.02 -24.77 -46.06
N LEU A 437 -16.31 -24.44 -46.16
CA LEU A 437 -17.04 -23.70 -45.17
C LEU A 437 -17.19 -24.50 -43.87
N ASP A 438 -17.56 -25.80 -44.00
CA ASP A 438 -17.70 -26.71 -42.86
C ASP A 438 -16.37 -26.94 -42.15
N LEU A 439 -15.25 -27.04 -42.89
CA LEU A 439 -13.91 -27.14 -42.31
C LEU A 439 -13.52 -25.88 -41.59
N ASN A 440 -13.78 -24.70 -42.16
CA ASN A 440 -13.50 -23.41 -41.53
C ASN A 440 -14.33 -23.21 -40.24
N ASP A 441 -15.61 -23.59 -40.22
CA ASP A 441 -16.46 -23.54 -39.03
C ASP A 441 -15.91 -24.45 -37.91
N ALA A 442 -15.47 -25.65 -38.24
CA ALA A 442 -14.86 -26.55 -37.27
C ALA A 442 -13.54 -25.98 -36.72
N GLN A 443 -12.73 -25.29 -37.55
CA GLN A 443 -11.50 -24.62 -37.13
C GLN A 443 -11.79 -23.47 -36.17
N VAL A 444 -12.70 -22.56 -36.53
CA VAL A 444 -13.10 -21.43 -35.69
C VAL A 444 -13.64 -21.93 -34.35
N SER A 445 -14.53 -22.92 -34.38
CA SER A 445 -15.08 -23.51 -33.14
C SER A 445 -14.02 -24.10 -32.23
N LYS A 446 -12.97 -24.75 -32.79
CA LYS A 446 -11.82 -25.29 -32.02
C LYS A 446 -11.02 -24.15 -31.39
N ASP A 447 -10.71 -23.10 -32.14
CA ASP A 447 -9.92 -21.98 -31.68
C ASP A 447 -10.65 -21.21 -30.56
N GLU A 448 -11.94 -20.93 -30.73
CA GLU A 448 -12.80 -20.30 -29.72
C GLU A 448 -12.94 -21.14 -28.44
N ALA A 449 -13.13 -22.48 -28.59
CA ALA A 449 -13.25 -23.36 -27.42
C ALA A 449 -11.95 -23.39 -26.61
N ARG A 450 -10.79 -23.39 -27.25
CA ARG A 450 -9.49 -23.33 -26.58
C ARG A 450 -9.28 -22.01 -25.83
N GLN A 451 -9.56 -20.88 -26.48
CA GLN A 451 -9.49 -19.56 -25.86
C GLN A 451 -10.45 -19.45 -24.67
N LYS A 452 -11.66 -19.97 -24.82
CA LYS A 452 -12.68 -20.00 -23.75
C LYS A 452 -12.21 -20.80 -22.55
N HIS A 453 -11.64 -22.00 -22.76
CA HIS A 453 -11.10 -22.81 -21.68
C HIS A 453 -10.03 -22.07 -20.87
N ILE A 454 -9.07 -21.40 -21.52
CA ILE A 454 -8.03 -20.62 -20.82
C ILE A 454 -8.64 -19.43 -20.07
N SER A 455 -9.64 -18.77 -20.67
CA SER A 455 -10.33 -17.65 -20.02
C SER A 455 -11.10 -18.10 -18.77
N GLU A 456 -11.78 -19.25 -18.82
CA GLU A 456 -12.49 -19.79 -17.66
C GLU A 456 -11.52 -20.25 -16.57
N LEU A 457 -10.35 -20.77 -16.93
CA LEU A 457 -9.28 -21.10 -15.98
C LEU A 457 -8.74 -19.83 -15.28
N TYR A 458 -8.55 -18.75 -16.05
CA TYR A 458 -8.21 -17.45 -15.49
C TYR A 458 -9.24 -16.98 -14.46
N TYR A 459 -10.53 -16.92 -14.82
CA TYR A 459 -11.59 -16.47 -13.93
C TYR A 459 -11.69 -17.31 -12.67
N TYR A 460 -11.47 -18.63 -12.75
CA TYR A 460 -11.46 -19.50 -11.59
C TYR A 460 -10.38 -19.07 -10.58
N TRP A 461 -9.13 -18.90 -11.02
CA TRP A 461 -8.04 -18.47 -10.17
C TRP A 461 -8.23 -17.04 -9.67
N TYR A 462 -8.75 -16.15 -10.50
CA TYR A 462 -9.04 -14.78 -10.13
C TYR A 462 -10.05 -14.69 -9.00
N TYR A 463 -11.21 -15.34 -9.12
CA TYR A 463 -12.23 -15.36 -8.07
C TYR A 463 -11.76 -16.08 -6.80
N PHE A 464 -10.98 -17.16 -6.93
CA PHE A 464 -10.38 -17.84 -5.79
C PHE A 464 -9.50 -16.89 -4.95
N TYR A 465 -8.60 -16.15 -5.57
CA TYR A 465 -7.74 -15.21 -4.87
C TYR A 465 -8.48 -13.93 -4.44
N GLN A 466 -9.53 -13.53 -5.14
CA GLN A 466 -10.38 -12.41 -4.73
C GLN A 466 -11.13 -12.74 -3.44
N ILE A 467 -11.69 -13.95 -3.29
CA ILE A 467 -12.29 -14.42 -2.03
C ILE A 467 -11.24 -14.45 -0.92
N ARG A 468 -10.06 -14.95 -1.23
CA ARG A 468 -8.95 -15.01 -0.28
C ARG A 468 -8.49 -13.60 0.17
N SER A 469 -8.45 -12.62 -0.72
CA SER A 469 -8.17 -11.21 -0.40
C SER A 469 -9.24 -10.60 0.50
N LEU A 470 -10.52 -10.89 0.25
CA LEU A 470 -11.63 -10.35 1.04
C LEU A 470 -11.77 -11.02 2.41
N THR A 471 -11.41 -12.29 2.54
CA THR A 471 -11.57 -13.05 3.78
C THR A 471 -10.30 -13.15 4.61
N LEU A 472 -9.14 -12.91 3.99
CA LEU A 472 -7.81 -13.20 4.52
C LEU A 472 -7.71 -14.65 5.05
N TRP A 473 -8.43 -15.57 4.37
CA TRP A 473 -8.53 -16.98 4.70
C TRP A 473 -8.22 -17.86 3.49
N ASP A 474 -7.40 -18.88 3.70
CA ASP A 474 -7.10 -19.87 2.69
C ASP A 474 -8.08 -21.05 2.83
N PHE A 475 -9.14 -21.05 2.01
CA PHE A 475 -10.16 -22.10 2.03
C PHE A 475 -9.65 -23.45 1.53
N LYS A 476 -8.57 -23.50 0.76
CA LYS A 476 -7.95 -24.75 0.31
C LYS A 476 -7.26 -25.47 1.49
N ASN A 477 -6.55 -24.72 2.32
CA ASN A 477 -5.79 -25.24 3.45
C ASN A 477 -6.51 -25.03 4.80
N ASN A 478 -7.69 -24.43 4.79
CA ASN A 478 -8.54 -24.11 5.94
C ASN A 478 -7.78 -23.39 7.07
N ARG A 479 -7.05 -22.33 6.73
CA ARG A 479 -6.24 -21.54 7.69
C ARG A 479 -6.28 -20.06 7.38
N GLU A 480 -6.06 -19.26 8.41
CA GLU A 480 -5.89 -17.80 8.27
C GLU A 480 -4.59 -17.49 7.52
N LEU A 481 -4.58 -16.34 6.79
CA LEU A 481 -3.37 -15.82 6.18
C LEU A 481 -2.54 -15.13 7.26
N GLU A 482 -1.50 -15.82 7.72
CA GLU A 482 -0.57 -15.29 8.70
C GLU A 482 0.74 -14.86 8.05
N THR A 483 1.32 -13.78 8.58
CA THR A 483 2.63 -13.27 8.20
C THR A 483 3.37 -12.85 9.47
N ASP A 484 4.66 -13.16 9.56
CA ASP A 484 5.51 -12.60 10.58
C ASP A 484 5.82 -11.13 10.24
N PHE A 485 4.94 -10.23 10.71
CA PHE A 485 5.05 -8.79 10.47
C PHE A 485 6.36 -8.20 11.00
N ASP A 486 6.91 -8.74 12.09
CA ASP A 486 8.16 -8.22 12.66
C ASP A 486 9.37 -8.61 11.82
N ALA A 487 9.38 -9.80 11.24
CA ALA A 487 10.40 -10.22 10.27
C ALA A 487 10.30 -9.40 8.98
N VAL A 488 9.09 -9.21 8.45
CA VAL A 488 8.84 -8.44 7.21
C VAL A 488 9.22 -6.96 7.36
N ILE A 489 9.01 -6.35 8.53
CA ILE A 489 9.37 -4.94 8.77
C ILE A 489 10.88 -4.75 8.93
N LYS A 490 11.57 -5.74 9.50
CA LYS A 490 13.04 -5.67 9.78
C LYS A 490 13.91 -6.05 8.58
N GLY A 491 13.40 -6.89 7.68
CA GLY A 491 14.09 -7.31 6.45
C GLY A 491 14.03 -6.29 5.37
#